data_32d9842dd085b1cf30f3aeceeba16a7f
#
_entry.id   32d9842dd085b1cf30f3aeceeba16a7f
#
_cell.length_a   1.000
_cell.length_b   1.000
_cell.length_c   1.000
_cell.angle_alpha   90.00
_cell.angle_beta   90.00
_cell.angle_gamma   90.00
#
_symmetry.space_group_name_H-M   'P 1'
#
loop_
_entity.id
_entity.type
_entity.pdbx_description
1 polymer ?
#
loop_
_entity_poly.entity_id
_entity_poly.type
_entity_poly.pdbx_seq_one_letter_code
_entity_poly.pdbx_strand_id
1 'polypeptide(L)'
;MKILLIEDDRELADSMRFQLEKEGYETDICDDGEEGLYYMKERSHDLVILDRMLPSMDGITVLQEARKNHVSTPVIMLTALGELQDKLTGLKGGADDYMVKPFAFEELLARIQCMVRRPGRWEDTAVLSLGDLIFDPESGRLEGNGKECTLSKREGALLELMLRNAGQTLSREVILNRVWGADSEVEDGNLDNYIHFLRRRLKSVRSTLNLKTVRGIGYRLEN
;
A
#
# COMPACT_ATOMS: atom_id res chain seq x y z
N MET A 1 -3.79 7.37 -2.66
CA MET A 1 -2.63 6.52 -2.35
C MET A 1 -1.85 7.17 -1.23
N LYS A 2 -1.48 6.40 -0.21
CA LYS A 2 -0.79 6.90 0.98
C LYS A 2 0.69 6.51 0.96
N ILE A 3 1.59 7.50 1.07
CA ILE A 3 3.04 7.33 1.02
C ILE A 3 3.61 7.60 2.42
N LEU A 4 4.53 6.75 2.88
CA LEU A 4 5.38 7.02 4.04
C LEU A 4 6.72 7.53 3.54
N LEU A 5 7.09 8.73 3.94
CA LEU A 5 8.39 9.36 3.67
C LEU A 5 9.23 9.32 4.96
N ILE A 6 10.34 8.59 4.94
CA ILE A 6 11.27 8.47 6.07
C ILE A 6 12.55 9.18 5.66
N GLU A 7 12.75 10.40 6.16
CA GLU A 7 13.81 11.33 5.76
C GLU A 7 14.08 12.28 6.92
N ASP A 8 15.34 12.41 7.36
CA ASP A 8 15.74 13.26 8.48
C ASP A 8 16.04 14.71 8.07
N ASP A 9 16.31 14.95 6.79
CA ASP A 9 16.39 16.32 6.25
C ASP A 9 14.99 16.91 6.11
N ARG A 10 14.63 17.76 7.07
CA ARG A 10 13.29 18.39 7.14
C ARG A 10 12.97 19.25 5.93
N GLU A 11 13.95 19.98 5.38
CA GLU A 11 13.73 20.84 4.21
C GLU A 11 13.41 19.99 2.97
N LEU A 12 14.15 18.89 2.80
CA LEU A 12 13.90 17.94 1.72
C LEU A 12 12.54 17.23 1.92
N ALA A 13 12.26 16.74 3.13
CA ALA A 13 11.02 16.05 3.46
C ALA A 13 9.79 16.94 3.23
N ASP A 14 9.79 18.19 3.69
CA ASP A 14 8.69 19.14 3.50
C ASP A 14 8.51 19.51 2.02
N SER A 15 9.60 19.69 1.28
CA SER A 15 9.56 19.94 -0.16
C SER A 15 8.95 18.76 -0.92
N MET A 16 9.38 17.54 -0.60
CA MET A 16 8.85 16.31 -1.21
C MET A 16 7.37 16.12 -0.87
N ARG A 17 6.98 16.26 0.39
CA ARG A 17 5.58 16.20 0.82
C ARG A 17 4.71 17.16 0.02
N PHE A 18 5.10 18.43 -0.03
CA PHE A 18 4.34 19.46 -0.77
C PHE A 18 4.10 19.06 -2.24
N GLN A 19 5.14 18.54 -2.90
CA GLN A 19 5.04 18.13 -4.30
C GLN A 19 4.19 16.86 -4.47
N LEU A 20 4.33 15.87 -3.58
CA LEU A 20 3.54 14.64 -3.58
C LEU A 20 2.05 14.92 -3.33
N GLU A 21 1.72 15.78 -2.38
CA GLU A 21 0.34 16.19 -2.09
C GLU A 21 -0.29 16.92 -3.28
N LYS A 22 0.48 17.74 -4.00
CA LYS A 22 0.04 18.41 -5.22
C LYS A 22 -0.32 17.42 -6.34
N GLU A 23 0.37 16.28 -6.39
CA GLU A 23 0.07 15.16 -7.30
C GLU A 23 -1.04 14.23 -6.77
N GLY A 24 -1.68 14.59 -5.66
CA GLY A 24 -2.83 13.87 -5.10
C GLY A 24 -2.47 12.67 -4.21
N TYR A 25 -1.21 12.57 -3.75
CA TYR A 25 -0.79 11.57 -2.77
C TYR A 25 -0.99 12.09 -1.35
N GLU A 26 -1.44 11.25 -0.45
CA GLU A 26 -1.42 11.50 1.00
C GLU A 26 -0.05 11.09 1.53
N THR A 27 0.65 11.97 2.28
CA THR A 27 2.04 11.72 2.67
C THR A 27 2.22 11.92 4.17
N ASP A 28 2.60 10.84 4.87
CA ASP A 28 3.09 10.89 6.24
C ASP A 28 4.62 11.02 6.22
N ILE A 29 5.18 11.84 7.12
CA ILE A 29 6.63 12.02 7.29
C ILE A 29 7.07 11.45 8.63
N CYS A 30 8.25 10.84 8.63
CA CYS A 30 8.98 10.38 9.80
C CYS A 30 10.47 10.73 9.62
N ASP A 31 11.14 11.21 10.66
CA ASP A 31 12.53 11.65 10.61
C ASP A 31 13.50 10.68 11.34
N ASP A 32 13.02 9.51 11.74
CA ASP A 32 13.77 8.51 12.51
C ASP A 32 13.55 7.09 11.97
N GLY A 33 14.61 6.28 11.93
CA GLY A 33 14.56 4.94 11.37
C GLY A 33 13.78 3.93 12.22
N GLU A 34 13.83 4.01 13.55
CA GLU A 34 13.04 3.12 14.43
C GLU A 34 11.56 3.41 14.36
N GLU A 35 11.20 4.69 14.35
CA GLU A 35 9.82 5.15 14.18
C GLU A 35 9.31 4.77 12.78
N GLY A 36 10.13 4.96 11.74
CA GLY A 36 9.83 4.54 10.37
C GLY A 36 9.54 3.04 10.27
N LEU A 37 10.34 2.21 10.93
CA LEU A 37 10.10 0.76 11.00
C LEU A 37 8.77 0.44 11.69
N TYR A 38 8.40 1.17 12.74
CA TYR A 38 7.11 1.02 13.39
C TYR A 38 5.97 1.28 12.41
N TYR A 39 5.97 2.43 11.70
CA TYR A 39 4.95 2.74 10.70
C TYR A 39 4.91 1.75 9.54
N MET A 40 6.05 1.23 9.09
CA MET A 40 6.08 0.19 8.07
C MET A 40 5.39 -1.10 8.53
N LYS A 41 5.53 -1.49 9.81
CA LYS A 41 4.86 -2.67 10.38
C LYS A 41 3.35 -2.51 10.47
N GLU A 42 2.85 -1.30 10.66
CA GLU A 42 1.42 -0.97 10.65
C GLU A 42 0.77 -1.20 9.27
N ARG A 43 1.57 -1.31 8.19
CA ARG A 43 1.14 -1.58 6.82
C ARG A 43 0.03 -0.65 6.33
N SER A 44 0.00 0.59 6.83
CA SER A 44 -1.01 1.59 6.49
C SER A 44 -0.69 2.38 5.22
N HIS A 45 0.49 2.18 4.62
CA HIS A 45 0.99 2.89 3.46
C HIS A 45 1.07 1.99 2.21
N ASP A 46 0.91 2.60 1.04
CA ASP A 46 0.95 1.93 -0.26
C ASP A 46 2.37 1.86 -0.83
N LEU A 47 3.23 2.81 -0.44
CA LEU A 47 4.61 2.95 -0.84
C LEU A 47 5.41 3.58 0.29
N VAL A 48 6.67 3.22 0.42
CA VAL A 48 7.64 3.86 1.32
C VAL A 48 8.75 4.49 0.49
N ILE A 49 9.07 5.74 0.80
CA ILE A 49 10.30 6.41 0.37
C ILE A 49 11.19 6.47 1.59
N LEU A 50 12.36 5.85 1.51
CA LEU A 50 13.22 5.59 2.68
C LEU A 50 14.61 6.13 2.41
N ASP A 51 15.05 7.11 3.20
CA ASP A 51 16.45 7.49 3.20
C ASP A 51 17.33 6.39 3.79
N ARG A 52 18.52 6.26 3.24
CA ARG A 52 19.55 5.37 3.76
C ARG A 52 20.13 5.86 5.06
N MET A 53 20.43 7.16 5.15
CA MET A 53 21.11 7.78 6.28
C MET A 53 20.09 8.37 7.25
N LEU A 54 19.67 7.59 8.22
CA LEU A 54 18.69 8.00 9.24
C LEU A 54 19.29 7.90 10.63
N PRO A 55 18.83 8.71 11.58
CA PRO A 55 19.15 8.55 12.98
C PRO A 55 18.55 7.25 13.56
N SER A 56 19.09 6.82 14.70
CA SER A 56 18.70 5.63 15.47
C SER A 56 18.88 4.30 14.71
N MET A 57 18.34 4.17 13.50
CA MET A 57 18.46 2.97 12.68
C MET A 57 18.63 3.36 11.20
N ASP A 58 19.71 2.91 10.53
CA ASP A 58 19.92 3.18 9.12
C ASP A 58 18.86 2.53 8.23
N GLY A 59 18.57 3.15 7.07
CA GLY A 59 17.48 2.74 6.18
C GLY A 59 17.61 1.30 5.64
N ILE A 60 18.84 0.77 5.49
CA ILE A 60 19.04 -0.62 5.05
C ILE A 60 18.58 -1.56 6.17
N THR A 61 18.94 -1.27 7.41
CA THR A 61 18.52 -2.04 8.58
C THR A 61 17.01 -1.97 8.76
N VAL A 62 16.40 -0.78 8.62
CA VAL A 62 14.93 -0.58 8.63
C VAL A 62 14.27 -1.50 7.62
N LEU A 63 14.75 -1.50 6.37
CA LEU A 63 14.19 -2.31 5.31
C LEU A 63 14.32 -3.82 5.59
N GLN A 64 15.51 -4.26 6.03
CA GLN A 64 15.75 -5.68 6.36
C GLN A 64 14.83 -6.16 7.49
N GLU A 65 14.68 -5.37 8.55
CA GLU A 65 13.77 -5.69 9.66
C GLU A 65 12.30 -5.66 9.22
N ALA A 66 11.90 -4.72 8.36
CA ALA A 66 10.57 -4.71 7.78
C ALA A 66 10.30 -5.99 6.96
N ARG A 67 11.24 -6.40 6.09
CA ARG A 67 11.11 -7.63 5.29
C ARG A 67 11.08 -8.91 6.15
N LYS A 68 11.88 -8.99 7.23
CA LYS A 68 11.80 -10.09 8.21
C LYS A 68 10.42 -10.18 8.87
N ASN A 69 9.77 -9.04 9.07
CA ASN A 69 8.40 -8.96 9.60
C ASN A 69 7.33 -9.09 8.50
N HIS A 70 7.70 -9.61 7.33
CA HIS A 70 6.80 -9.85 6.20
C HIS A 70 6.08 -8.59 5.68
N VAL A 71 6.68 -7.40 5.83
CA VAL A 71 6.20 -6.17 5.21
C VAL A 71 6.55 -6.23 3.72
N SER A 72 5.55 -6.27 2.86
CA SER A 72 5.69 -6.34 1.39
C SER A 72 5.44 -5.00 0.70
N THR A 73 5.21 -3.93 1.46
CA THR A 73 5.03 -2.57 0.91
C THR A 73 6.22 -2.21 0.04
N PRO A 74 6.02 -1.73 -1.21
CA PRO A 74 7.09 -1.29 -2.08
C PRO A 74 7.93 -0.19 -1.45
N VAL A 75 9.26 -0.26 -1.64
CA VAL A 75 10.20 0.70 -1.06
C VAL A 75 11.11 1.28 -2.14
N ILE A 76 11.14 2.62 -2.25
CA ILE A 76 12.18 3.37 -2.97
C ILE A 76 13.22 3.82 -1.95
N MET A 77 14.45 3.33 -2.09
CA MET A 77 15.56 3.74 -1.25
C MET A 77 16.23 4.98 -1.83
N LEU A 78 16.38 6.04 -1.03
CA LEU A 78 17.18 7.21 -1.38
C LEU A 78 18.61 7.02 -0.86
N THR A 79 19.62 7.36 -1.67
CA THR A 79 21.04 7.14 -1.34
C THR A 79 21.93 8.27 -1.86
N ALA A 80 23.05 8.53 -1.22
CA ALA A 80 24.01 9.54 -1.68
C ALA A 80 24.84 9.09 -2.89
N LEU A 81 25.30 10.08 -3.69
CA LEU A 81 26.22 9.86 -4.80
C LEU A 81 27.55 9.32 -4.28
N GLY A 82 27.94 8.11 -4.62
CA GLY A 82 29.19 7.46 -4.14
C GLY A 82 28.97 6.09 -3.48
N GLU A 83 27.77 5.82 -3.04
CA GLU A 83 27.39 4.54 -2.45
C GLU A 83 26.79 3.57 -3.50
N LEU A 84 26.99 3.91 -4.80
CA LEU A 84 26.52 3.12 -5.94
C LEU A 84 27.11 1.70 -6.01
N GLN A 85 28.30 1.48 -5.44
CA GLN A 85 28.87 0.12 -5.32
C GLN A 85 28.13 -0.74 -4.32
N ASP A 86 27.40 -0.15 -3.37
CA ASP A 86 26.51 -0.85 -2.48
C ASP A 86 25.16 -1.19 -3.11
N LYS A 87 24.87 -0.75 -4.35
CA LYS A 87 23.68 -1.19 -5.11
C LYS A 87 23.58 -2.72 -5.20
N LEU A 88 24.69 -3.42 -5.32
CA LEU A 88 24.72 -4.89 -5.33
C LEU A 88 24.40 -5.49 -3.94
N THR A 89 24.74 -4.78 -2.87
CA THR A 89 24.40 -5.18 -1.51
C THR A 89 22.97 -4.77 -1.16
N GLY A 90 22.52 -3.62 -1.63
CA GLY A 90 21.17 -3.10 -1.45
C GLY A 90 20.10 -3.88 -2.22
N LEU A 91 20.36 -4.32 -3.46
CA LEU A 91 19.49 -5.26 -4.19
C LEU A 91 19.30 -6.59 -3.44
N LYS A 92 20.28 -6.98 -2.60
CA LYS A 92 20.12 -8.07 -1.62
C LYS A 92 19.34 -7.65 -0.37
N GLY A 93 19.16 -6.35 -0.13
CA GLY A 93 18.45 -5.79 1.02
C GLY A 93 16.92 -5.77 0.89
N GLY A 94 16.36 -6.04 -0.30
CA GLY A 94 14.92 -6.16 -0.50
C GLY A 94 14.19 -4.85 -0.84
N ALA A 95 14.90 -3.79 -1.24
CA ALA A 95 14.27 -2.60 -1.85
C ALA A 95 13.81 -2.90 -3.27
N ASP A 96 12.72 -2.26 -3.65
CA ASP A 96 12.11 -2.47 -4.98
C ASP A 96 12.71 -1.51 -6.02
N ASP A 97 13.21 -0.33 -5.58
CA ASP A 97 13.94 0.61 -6.42
C ASP A 97 14.93 1.44 -5.59
N TYR A 98 15.89 2.09 -6.28
CA TYR A 98 16.92 2.94 -5.69
C TYR A 98 17.03 4.24 -6.46
N MET A 99 17.18 5.35 -5.74
CA MET A 99 17.37 6.68 -6.31
C MET A 99 18.52 7.41 -5.64
N VAL A 100 19.35 8.07 -6.43
CA VAL A 100 20.55 8.76 -5.95
C VAL A 100 20.24 10.24 -5.70
N LYS A 101 20.55 10.76 -4.54
CA LYS A 101 20.55 12.20 -4.22
C LYS A 101 21.78 12.91 -4.82
N PRO A 102 21.61 14.14 -5.41
CA PRO A 102 20.36 14.84 -5.65
C PRO A 102 19.59 14.31 -6.86
N PHE A 103 18.26 14.36 -6.81
CA PHE A 103 17.38 13.89 -7.86
C PHE A 103 16.35 14.96 -8.28
N ALA A 104 15.81 14.80 -9.49
CA ALA A 104 14.66 15.58 -9.94
C ALA A 104 13.36 14.96 -9.38
N PHE A 105 12.41 15.78 -8.93
CA PHE A 105 11.14 15.29 -8.41
C PHE A 105 10.35 14.50 -9.47
N GLU A 106 10.43 14.90 -10.72
CA GLU A 106 9.82 14.22 -11.86
C GLU A 106 10.32 12.77 -12.01
N GLU A 107 11.62 12.53 -11.70
CA GLU A 107 12.17 11.17 -11.70
C GLU A 107 11.57 10.35 -10.57
N LEU A 108 11.48 10.92 -9.34
CA LEU A 108 10.83 10.25 -8.22
C LEU A 108 9.37 9.92 -8.54
N LEU A 109 8.63 10.87 -9.08
CA LEU A 109 7.24 10.69 -9.47
C LEU A 109 7.05 9.57 -10.51
N ALA A 110 7.91 9.53 -11.53
CA ALA A 110 7.89 8.47 -12.54
C ALA A 110 8.15 7.09 -11.92
N ARG A 111 9.09 6.98 -10.98
CA ARG A 111 9.39 5.74 -10.26
C ARG A 111 8.24 5.30 -9.36
N ILE A 112 7.63 6.22 -8.61
CA ILE A 112 6.42 5.97 -7.82
C ILE A 112 5.33 5.40 -8.72
N GLN A 113 5.06 6.03 -9.85
CA GLN A 113 4.04 5.58 -10.81
C GLN A 113 4.37 4.18 -11.37
N CYS A 114 5.63 3.89 -11.69
CA CYS A 114 6.07 2.57 -12.16
C CYS A 114 5.90 1.49 -11.10
N MET A 115 6.17 1.79 -9.83
CA MET A 115 6.07 0.82 -8.73
C MET A 115 4.62 0.52 -8.32
N VAL A 116 3.76 1.51 -8.45
CA VAL A 116 2.31 1.34 -8.23
C VAL A 116 1.68 0.55 -9.38
N ARG A 117 2.29 0.60 -10.57
CA ARG A 117 1.94 -0.26 -11.71
C ARG A 117 2.48 -1.67 -11.46
N ARG A 118 1.65 -2.58 -10.99
CA ARG A 118 2.04 -4.01 -10.89
C ARG A 118 2.47 -4.54 -12.26
N PRO A 119 3.52 -5.42 -12.37
CA PRO A 119 3.88 -6.09 -13.60
C PRO A 119 2.68 -6.91 -14.11
N GLY A 120 2.15 -6.54 -15.27
CA GLY A 120 1.05 -7.27 -15.92
C GLY A 120 -0.06 -6.41 -16.53
N ARG A 121 -0.02 -5.08 -16.38
CA ARG A 121 -1.01 -4.21 -17.02
C ARG A 121 -0.37 -3.07 -17.80
N TRP A 122 -0.29 -3.29 -19.11
CA TRP A 122 -0.19 -2.26 -20.12
C TRP A 122 -1.62 -1.88 -20.51
N GLU A 123 -2.33 -1.14 -19.64
CA GLU A 123 -3.53 -0.39 -20.01
C GLU A 123 -4.00 0.41 -18.81
N ASP A 124 -4.30 1.69 -19.02
CA ASP A 124 -4.94 2.63 -18.09
C ASP A 124 -6.40 2.21 -17.82
N THR A 125 -6.61 1.04 -17.22
CA THR A 125 -7.92 0.69 -16.72
C THR A 125 -7.86 0.54 -15.21
N ALA A 126 -8.55 1.43 -14.53
CA ALA A 126 -8.78 1.40 -13.08
C ALA A 126 -9.43 0.08 -12.58
N VAL A 127 -9.64 -0.87 -13.45
CA VAL A 127 -10.36 -2.13 -13.24
C VAL A 127 -9.42 -3.17 -12.59
N LEU A 128 -9.79 -3.67 -11.43
CA LEU A 128 -9.08 -4.74 -10.72
C LEU A 128 -9.65 -6.10 -11.11
N SER A 129 -8.80 -7.11 -11.29
CA SER A 129 -9.25 -8.48 -11.56
C SER A 129 -8.52 -9.50 -10.70
N LEU A 130 -9.28 -10.50 -10.22
CA LEU A 130 -8.75 -11.63 -9.49
C LEU A 130 -9.65 -12.85 -9.76
N GLY A 131 -9.08 -13.94 -10.29
CA GLY A 131 -9.85 -15.12 -10.66
C GLY A 131 -10.97 -14.78 -11.65
N ASP A 132 -12.21 -15.03 -11.25
CA ASP A 132 -13.43 -14.77 -12.02
C ASP A 132 -14.02 -13.37 -11.79
N LEU A 133 -13.41 -12.56 -10.92
CA LEU A 133 -13.93 -11.27 -10.52
C LEU A 133 -13.26 -10.13 -11.28
N ILE A 134 -14.07 -9.16 -11.68
CA ILE A 134 -13.64 -7.88 -12.28
C ILE A 134 -14.32 -6.76 -11.48
N PHE A 135 -13.54 -5.83 -10.99
CA PHE A 135 -14.03 -4.69 -10.21
C PHE A 135 -13.45 -3.38 -10.75
N ASP A 136 -14.34 -2.46 -11.06
CA ASP A 136 -14.01 -1.09 -11.45
C ASP A 136 -14.23 -0.15 -10.22
N PRO A 137 -13.16 0.33 -9.58
CA PRO A 137 -13.27 1.21 -8.41
C PRO A 137 -13.91 2.57 -8.70
N GLU A 138 -13.77 3.07 -9.94
CA GLU A 138 -14.30 4.39 -10.31
C GLU A 138 -15.82 4.37 -10.42
N SER A 139 -16.37 3.40 -11.13
CA SER A 139 -17.82 3.24 -11.28
C SER A 139 -18.46 2.44 -10.13
N GLY A 140 -17.65 1.75 -9.30
CA GLY A 140 -18.13 0.82 -8.29
C GLY A 140 -18.71 -0.49 -8.87
N ARG A 141 -18.51 -0.75 -10.18
CA ARG A 141 -19.04 -1.93 -10.86
C ARG A 141 -18.24 -3.17 -10.50
N LEU A 142 -18.95 -4.18 -10.02
CA LEU A 142 -18.44 -5.51 -9.73
C LEU A 142 -19.06 -6.52 -10.66
N GLU A 143 -18.23 -7.29 -11.38
CA GLU A 143 -18.65 -8.32 -12.33
C GLU A 143 -18.00 -9.65 -11.97
N GLY A 144 -18.75 -10.75 -12.11
CA GLY A 144 -18.26 -12.11 -11.95
C GLY A 144 -19.21 -13.11 -12.61
N ASN A 145 -18.68 -14.10 -13.33
CA ASN A 145 -19.42 -15.19 -13.99
C ASN A 145 -20.70 -14.72 -14.73
N GLY A 146 -20.57 -13.59 -15.48
CA GLY A 146 -21.67 -13.02 -16.29
C GLY A 146 -22.77 -12.35 -15.47
N LYS A 147 -22.55 -12.06 -14.19
CA LYS A 147 -23.42 -11.26 -13.33
C LYS A 147 -22.68 -10.02 -12.87
N GLU A 148 -23.43 -8.93 -12.69
CA GLU A 148 -22.88 -7.67 -12.21
C GLU A 148 -23.72 -7.06 -11.09
N CYS A 149 -23.08 -6.23 -10.27
CA CYS A 149 -23.73 -5.36 -9.30
C CYS A 149 -22.87 -4.11 -9.04
N THR A 150 -23.49 -3.08 -8.45
CA THR A 150 -22.77 -1.87 -8.05
C THR A 150 -22.54 -1.87 -6.55
N LEU A 151 -21.33 -1.51 -6.14
CA LEU A 151 -20.92 -1.35 -4.76
C LEU A 151 -21.06 0.12 -4.33
N SER A 152 -21.38 0.34 -3.06
CA SER A 152 -21.23 1.67 -2.45
C SER A 152 -19.75 2.05 -2.36
N LYS A 153 -19.45 3.35 -2.18
CA LYS A 153 -18.06 3.83 -2.05
C LYS A 153 -17.26 3.06 -0.98
N ARG A 154 -17.87 2.77 0.16
CA ARG A 154 -17.20 2.04 1.26
C ARG A 154 -17.04 0.54 0.97
N GLU A 155 -18.06 -0.10 0.39
CA GLU A 155 -17.94 -1.49 -0.08
C GLU A 155 -16.83 -1.60 -1.14
N GLY A 156 -16.77 -0.63 -2.09
CA GLY A 156 -15.76 -0.58 -3.13
C GLY A 156 -14.36 -0.40 -2.58
N ALA A 157 -14.13 0.57 -1.68
CA ALA A 157 -12.84 0.79 -1.04
C ALA A 157 -12.36 -0.44 -0.26
N LEU A 158 -13.26 -1.11 0.46
CA LEU A 158 -12.94 -2.35 1.18
C LEU A 158 -12.59 -3.49 0.20
N LEU A 159 -13.36 -3.66 -0.87
CA LEU A 159 -13.06 -4.68 -1.88
C LEU A 159 -11.74 -4.41 -2.59
N GLU A 160 -11.48 -3.17 -2.97
CA GLU A 160 -10.22 -2.75 -3.58
C GLU A 160 -9.03 -3.10 -2.67
N LEU A 161 -9.10 -2.74 -1.38
CA LEU A 161 -8.07 -3.08 -0.40
C LEU A 161 -7.84 -4.59 -0.33
N MET A 162 -8.91 -5.38 -0.30
CA MET A 162 -8.81 -6.84 -0.24
C MET A 162 -8.26 -7.46 -1.53
N LEU A 163 -8.64 -6.94 -2.70
CA LEU A 163 -8.12 -7.39 -4.00
C LEU A 163 -6.64 -7.08 -4.16
N ARG A 164 -6.22 -5.89 -3.76
CA ARG A 164 -4.80 -5.48 -3.82
C ARG A 164 -3.90 -6.30 -2.89
N ASN A 165 -4.48 -6.89 -1.83
CA ASN A 165 -3.78 -7.73 -0.85
C ASN A 165 -4.30 -9.18 -0.86
N ALA A 166 -4.72 -9.68 -2.01
CA ALA A 166 -5.27 -11.03 -2.15
C ALA A 166 -4.26 -12.09 -1.64
N GLY A 167 -4.78 -13.07 -0.89
CA GLY A 167 -3.97 -14.11 -0.25
C GLY A 167 -3.30 -13.69 1.07
N GLN A 168 -3.28 -12.39 1.41
CA GLN A 168 -2.74 -11.90 2.68
C GLN A 168 -3.85 -11.70 3.72
N THR A 169 -3.52 -11.92 4.99
CA THR A 169 -4.43 -11.61 6.09
C THR A 169 -4.21 -10.18 6.53
N LEU A 170 -5.24 -9.35 6.40
CA LEU A 170 -5.25 -7.97 6.88
C LEU A 170 -5.87 -7.92 8.27
N SER A 171 -5.21 -7.22 9.21
CA SER A 171 -5.79 -7.00 10.54
C SER A 171 -7.01 -6.09 10.47
N ARG A 172 -7.88 -6.16 11.49
CA ARG A 172 -9.05 -5.28 11.61
C ARG A 172 -8.64 -3.81 11.60
N GLU A 173 -7.62 -3.49 12.35
CA GLU A 173 -7.06 -2.14 12.48
C GLU A 173 -6.56 -1.60 11.13
N VAL A 174 -5.76 -2.36 10.40
CA VAL A 174 -5.30 -1.98 9.04
C VAL A 174 -6.49 -1.72 8.13
N ILE A 175 -7.52 -2.56 8.15
CA ILE A 175 -8.70 -2.38 7.30
C ILE A 175 -9.46 -1.10 7.69
N LEU A 176 -9.67 -0.87 9.00
CA LEU A 176 -10.36 0.32 9.50
C LEU A 176 -9.60 1.60 9.10
N ASN A 177 -8.30 1.66 9.38
CA ASN A 177 -7.47 2.82 9.06
C ASN A 177 -7.45 3.11 7.55
N ARG A 178 -7.36 2.08 6.71
CA ARG A 178 -7.30 2.22 5.25
C ARG A 178 -8.62 2.64 4.60
N VAL A 179 -9.75 2.13 5.10
CA VAL A 179 -11.06 2.33 4.48
C VAL A 179 -11.80 3.52 5.08
N TRP A 180 -11.60 3.79 6.37
CA TRP A 180 -12.31 4.86 7.10
C TRP A 180 -11.41 6.02 7.53
N GLY A 181 -10.08 5.83 7.58
CA GLY A 181 -9.11 6.79 8.09
C GLY A 181 -8.82 6.61 9.58
N ALA A 182 -7.62 7.07 10.03
CA ALA A 182 -7.16 6.89 11.41
C ALA A 182 -8.02 7.64 12.44
N ASP A 183 -8.63 8.77 12.06
CA ASP A 183 -9.45 9.62 12.95
C ASP A 183 -10.94 9.24 12.93
N SER A 184 -11.32 8.12 12.30
CA SER A 184 -12.71 7.74 12.24
C SER A 184 -13.12 7.04 13.54
N GLU A 185 -14.11 7.60 14.26
CA GLU A 185 -14.81 6.95 15.38
C GLU A 185 -15.68 5.75 14.94
N VAL A 186 -15.22 5.00 13.91
CA VAL A 186 -15.95 3.84 13.41
C VAL A 186 -15.71 2.68 14.35
N GLU A 187 -16.76 2.31 15.09
CA GLU A 187 -16.74 1.13 15.96
C GLU A 187 -16.43 -0.16 15.17
N ASP A 188 -15.69 -1.05 15.78
CA ASP A 188 -15.31 -2.37 15.28
C ASP A 188 -16.48 -3.18 14.68
N GLY A 189 -17.69 -3.02 15.22
CA GLY A 189 -18.90 -3.67 14.73
C GLY A 189 -19.34 -3.26 13.32
N ASN A 190 -18.95 -2.09 12.85
CA ASN A 190 -19.25 -1.64 11.49
C ASN A 190 -18.46 -2.43 10.44
N LEU A 191 -17.21 -2.79 10.71
CA LEU A 191 -16.42 -3.58 9.78
C LEU A 191 -17.05 -4.94 9.47
N ASP A 192 -17.58 -5.63 10.49
CA ASP A 192 -18.22 -6.94 10.33
C ASP A 192 -19.43 -6.87 9.40
N ASN A 193 -20.20 -5.77 9.48
CA ASN A 193 -21.33 -5.52 8.57
C ASN A 193 -20.86 -5.37 7.13
N TYR A 194 -19.79 -4.59 6.88
CA TYR A 194 -19.24 -4.42 5.53
C TYR A 194 -18.64 -5.72 4.98
N ILE A 195 -17.97 -6.51 5.80
CA ILE A 195 -17.52 -7.87 5.42
C ILE A 195 -18.70 -8.76 5.05
N HIS A 196 -19.78 -8.70 5.83
CA HIS A 196 -21.01 -9.44 5.51
C HIS A 196 -21.61 -8.97 4.18
N PHE A 197 -21.68 -7.65 3.94
CA PHE A 197 -22.18 -7.12 2.67
C PHE A 197 -21.31 -7.56 1.49
N LEU A 198 -19.99 -7.46 1.58
CA LEU A 198 -19.10 -7.91 0.52
C LEU A 198 -19.26 -9.39 0.22
N ARG A 199 -19.39 -10.26 1.23
CA ARG A 199 -19.69 -11.69 1.01
C ARG A 199 -20.98 -11.88 0.22
N ARG A 200 -22.03 -11.11 0.51
CA ARG A 200 -23.28 -11.14 -0.25
C ARG A 200 -23.08 -10.66 -1.69
N ARG A 201 -22.28 -9.61 -1.93
CA ARG A 201 -21.97 -9.11 -3.26
C ARG A 201 -21.21 -10.15 -4.10
N LEU A 202 -20.13 -10.72 -3.55
CA LEU A 202 -19.38 -11.80 -4.20
C LEU A 202 -20.31 -12.98 -4.58
N LYS A 203 -21.19 -13.38 -3.69
CA LYS A 203 -22.16 -14.43 -3.94
C LYS A 203 -23.20 -14.03 -5.01
N SER A 204 -23.63 -12.75 -5.06
CA SER A 204 -24.60 -12.27 -6.05
C SER A 204 -24.05 -12.29 -7.48
N VAL A 205 -22.75 -12.04 -7.66
CA VAL A 205 -22.06 -12.17 -8.96
C VAL A 205 -21.49 -13.56 -9.19
N ARG A 206 -21.82 -14.55 -8.33
CA ARG A 206 -21.40 -15.95 -8.43
C ARG A 206 -19.89 -16.14 -8.46
N SER A 207 -19.13 -15.26 -7.81
CA SER A 207 -17.68 -15.37 -7.72
C SER A 207 -17.28 -16.58 -6.90
N THR A 208 -16.15 -17.21 -7.30
CA THR A 208 -15.50 -18.30 -6.55
C THR A 208 -14.66 -17.77 -5.40
N LEU A 209 -14.36 -16.46 -5.40
CA LEU A 209 -13.56 -15.84 -4.35
C LEU A 209 -14.26 -15.88 -2.99
N ASN A 210 -13.48 -16.16 -1.97
CA ASN A 210 -13.96 -16.28 -0.59
C ASN A 210 -13.26 -15.27 0.32
N LEU A 211 -14.07 -14.47 1.02
CA LEU A 211 -13.60 -13.53 2.04
C LEU A 211 -13.65 -14.22 3.42
N LYS A 212 -12.52 -14.82 3.82
CA LYS A 212 -12.40 -15.56 5.07
C LYS A 212 -12.16 -14.68 6.29
N THR A 213 -12.73 -15.10 7.42
CA THR A 213 -12.35 -14.57 8.74
C THR A 213 -11.19 -15.39 9.29
N VAL A 214 -10.08 -14.72 9.64
CA VAL A 214 -8.97 -15.29 10.39
C VAL A 214 -9.16 -14.88 11.85
N ARG A 215 -9.64 -15.84 12.66
CA ARG A 215 -10.03 -15.58 14.05
C ARG A 215 -8.91 -14.92 14.84
N GLY A 216 -9.24 -13.85 15.57
CA GLY A 216 -8.30 -13.09 16.40
C GLY A 216 -7.32 -12.21 15.65
N ILE A 217 -7.36 -12.17 14.28
CA ILE A 217 -6.44 -11.40 13.45
C ILE A 217 -7.20 -10.43 12.54
N GLY A 218 -8.07 -10.94 11.66
CA GLY A 218 -8.74 -10.09 10.68
C GLY A 218 -9.37 -10.89 9.54
N TYR A 219 -9.15 -10.44 8.28
CA TYR A 219 -9.79 -11.01 7.10
C TYR A 219 -8.80 -11.25 5.97
N ARG A 220 -9.11 -12.22 5.11
CA ARG A 220 -8.33 -12.57 3.93
C ARG A 220 -9.23 -12.90 2.75
N LEU A 221 -8.92 -12.31 1.58
CA LEU A 221 -9.55 -12.69 0.32
C LEU A 221 -8.70 -13.76 -0.36
N GLU A 222 -9.31 -14.86 -0.73
CA GLU A 222 -8.65 -15.98 -1.39
C GLU A 222 -9.57 -16.65 -2.43
N ASN A 223 -8.97 -17.41 -3.33
CA ASN A 223 -9.68 -18.21 -4.32
C ASN A 223 -10.04 -19.58 -3.75
#